data_5b97d310a154033f847a45c604fd5550
#
_entry.id   5b97d310a154033f847a45c604fd5550
#
_cell.length_a   1.000
_cell.length_b   1.000
_cell.length_c   1.000
_cell.angle_alpha   90.00
_cell.angle_beta   90.00
_cell.angle_gamma   90.00
#
_symmetry.space_group_name_H-M   'P 1'
#
loop_
_entity.id
_entity.type
_entity.pdbx_description
1 polymer ?
#
loop_
_entity_poly.entity_id
_entity_poly.type
_entity_poly.pdbx_seq_one_letter_code
_entity_poly.pdbx_strand_id
1 'polypeptide(L)'
;MKNTLLKTSQKFFDLEYNYGAHNYSPLPVVIKKGLGVNLWDVDEIKYFDFLSAYSAVNQGHCHPKIINALLNQSKSLTLTSRAFYNNILGVYEEYITNLFGYDKV
;
A
#
# COMPACT_ATOMS: atom_id res chain seq x y z
N MET A 1 32.07 11.35 1.44
CA MET A 1 30.61 11.54 1.25
C MET A 1 29.79 10.24 1.20
N LYS A 2 30.36 9.05 0.98
CA LYS A 2 29.60 7.75 0.95
C LYS A 2 29.17 7.21 2.33
N ASN A 3 29.73 7.70 3.42
CA ASN A 3 29.54 7.10 4.76
C ASN A 3 28.40 7.71 5.60
N THR A 4 27.77 8.80 5.15
CA THR A 4 26.67 9.43 5.90
C THR A 4 25.31 8.89 5.43
N LEU A 5 25.18 8.49 4.17
CA LEU A 5 23.94 7.94 3.58
C LEU A 5 23.59 6.56 4.15
N LEU A 6 24.60 5.72 4.44
CA LEU A 6 24.39 4.38 5.02
C LEU A 6 23.86 4.37 6.47
N LYS A 7 23.96 5.48 7.20
CA LYS A 7 23.55 5.54 8.62
C LYS A 7 22.04 5.55 8.85
N THR A 8 21.25 6.12 7.94
CA THR A 8 19.79 6.22 8.10
C THR A 8 19.12 4.89 7.77
N SER A 9 19.44 4.31 6.63
CA SER A 9 18.93 2.99 6.22
C SER A 9 19.37 1.89 7.18
N GLN A 10 20.63 1.90 7.67
CA GLN A 10 21.15 0.89 8.57
C GLN A 10 20.33 0.73 9.85
N LYS A 11 19.88 1.84 10.44
CA LYS A 11 19.00 1.81 11.62
C LYS A 11 17.74 0.96 11.40
N PHE A 12 17.12 1.07 10.23
CA PHE A 12 15.91 0.30 9.91
C PHE A 12 16.21 -1.17 9.64
N PHE A 13 17.33 -1.47 9.00
CA PHE A 13 17.79 -2.86 8.83
C PHE A 13 18.04 -3.53 10.19
N ASP A 14 18.72 -2.84 11.10
CA ASP A 14 18.99 -3.36 12.44
C ASP A 14 17.71 -3.58 13.26
N LEU A 15 16.74 -2.67 13.16
CA LEU A 15 15.43 -2.82 13.80
C LEU A 15 14.68 -4.04 13.28
N GLU A 16 14.60 -4.20 11.98
CA GLU A 16 13.92 -5.36 11.38
C GLU A 16 14.66 -6.67 11.67
N TYR A 17 15.99 -6.65 11.61
CA TYR A 17 16.80 -7.82 11.97
C TYR A 17 16.59 -8.25 13.42
N ASN A 18 16.54 -7.31 14.36
CA ASN A 18 16.45 -7.65 15.79
C ASN A 18 15.03 -8.03 16.24
N TYR A 19 13.99 -7.55 15.56
CA TYR A 19 12.59 -7.71 16.00
C TYR A 19 11.67 -8.40 14.99
N GLY A 20 12.10 -8.56 13.75
CA GLY A 20 11.34 -9.23 12.69
C GLY A 20 11.46 -10.75 12.75
N ALA A 21 10.51 -11.44 12.12
CA ALA A 21 10.47 -12.91 12.07
C ALA A 21 11.38 -13.54 11.00
N HIS A 22 12.11 -12.75 10.23
CA HIS A 22 13.02 -13.16 9.15
C HIS A 22 12.41 -14.12 8.11
N ASN A 23 11.12 -13.99 7.86
CA ASN A 23 10.39 -14.79 6.89
C ASN A 23 10.56 -14.31 5.43
N TYR A 24 11.27 -13.19 5.24
CA TYR A 24 11.61 -12.60 3.94
C TYR A 24 13.08 -12.19 3.89
N SER A 25 13.62 -12.07 2.68
CA SER A 25 14.94 -11.50 2.42
C SER A 25 14.79 -10.26 1.51
N PRO A 26 14.42 -9.10 2.07
CA PRO A 26 14.16 -7.91 1.27
C PRO A 26 15.42 -7.31 0.66
N LEU A 27 15.26 -6.55 -0.42
CA LEU A 27 16.33 -5.75 -0.98
C LEU A 27 16.80 -4.70 0.03
N PRO A 28 18.10 -4.33 0.04
CA PRO A 28 18.66 -3.39 1.01
C PRO A 28 18.28 -1.92 0.68
N VAL A 29 16.99 -1.64 0.59
CA VAL A 29 16.42 -0.32 0.33
C VAL A 29 15.27 -0.08 1.30
N VAL A 30 15.28 1.04 2.02
CA VAL A 30 14.23 1.40 2.98
C VAL A 30 13.33 2.45 2.37
N ILE A 31 12.23 2.02 1.77
CA ILE A 31 11.24 2.92 1.13
C ILE A 31 10.44 3.65 2.20
N LYS A 32 10.31 4.98 2.06
CA LYS A 32 9.52 5.82 2.98
C LYS A 32 8.37 6.58 2.34
N LYS A 33 8.38 6.74 1.02
CA LYS A 33 7.40 7.56 0.30
C LYS A 33 7.13 6.99 -1.09
N GLY A 34 5.88 7.06 -1.52
CA GLY A 34 5.45 6.75 -2.87
C GLY A 34 4.51 7.82 -3.42
N LEU A 35 4.62 8.13 -4.71
CA LEU A 35 3.68 9.00 -5.43
C LEU A 35 3.65 8.60 -6.92
N GLY A 36 2.50 8.18 -7.40
CA GLY A 36 2.34 7.66 -8.74
C GLY A 36 3.29 6.47 -8.97
N VAL A 37 4.15 6.53 -9.95
CA VAL A 37 5.14 5.48 -10.28
C VAL A 37 6.46 5.64 -9.53
N ASN A 38 6.60 6.66 -8.70
CA ASN A 38 7.86 6.98 -8.04
C ASN A 38 7.86 6.55 -6.58
N LEU A 39 9.00 6.05 -6.13
CA LEU A 39 9.31 5.76 -4.73
C LEU A 39 10.52 6.58 -4.28
N TRP A 40 10.61 6.85 -2.99
CA TRP A 40 11.78 7.45 -2.35
C TRP A 40 12.14 6.65 -1.11
N ASP A 41 13.41 6.42 -0.94
CA ASP A 41 13.94 5.82 0.28
C ASP A 41 14.19 6.85 1.39
N VAL A 42 14.65 6.36 2.54
CA VAL A 42 14.97 7.22 3.69
C VAL A 42 16.19 8.13 3.47
N ASP A 43 16.99 7.85 2.44
CA ASP A 43 18.17 8.63 2.04
C ASP A 43 17.87 9.57 0.84
N GLU A 44 16.57 9.80 0.54
CA GLU A 44 16.04 10.67 -0.53
C GLU A 44 16.38 10.22 -1.95
N ILE A 45 16.81 8.98 -2.12
CA ILE A 45 17.05 8.42 -3.47
C ILE A 45 15.70 8.08 -4.09
N LYS A 46 15.52 8.49 -5.33
CA LYS A 46 14.30 8.26 -6.10
C LYS A 46 14.43 7.02 -6.98
N TYR A 47 13.38 6.21 -7.01
CA TYR A 47 13.25 5.00 -7.82
C TYR A 47 11.96 5.03 -8.64
N PHE A 48 11.93 4.29 -9.73
CA PHE A 48 10.70 3.89 -10.40
C PHE A 48 10.22 2.54 -9.83
N ASP A 49 8.94 2.46 -9.49
CA ASP A 49 8.33 1.22 -9.00
C ASP A 49 7.78 0.38 -10.17
N PHE A 50 8.59 -0.56 -10.64
CA PHE A 50 8.17 -1.54 -11.65
C PHE A 50 7.51 -2.80 -11.04
N LEU A 51 7.54 -2.96 -9.73
CA LEU A 51 6.94 -4.10 -9.04
C LEU A 51 5.49 -3.83 -8.65
N SER A 52 5.17 -2.59 -8.23
CA SER A 52 3.83 -2.12 -7.84
C SER A 52 3.13 -3.04 -6.83
N ALA A 53 3.88 -3.55 -5.84
CA ALA A 53 3.41 -4.56 -4.87
C ALA A 53 2.69 -5.74 -5.55
N TYR A 54 3.33 -6.32 -6.57
CA TYR A 54 2.75 -7.36 -7.44
C TYR A 54 1.44 -6.93 -8.11
N SER A 55 1.43 -5.73 -8.66
CA SER A 55 0.29 -5.06 -9.33
C SER A 55 -0.83 -4.58 -8.40
N ALA A 56 -0.69 -4.68 -7.08
CA ALA A 56 -1.70 -4.19 -6.14
C ALA A 56 -1.87 -2.66 -6.19
N VAL A 57 -0.80 -1.92 -6.50
CA VAL A 57 -0.82 -0.46 -6.65
C VAL A 57 -0.73 -0.02 -8.11
N ASN A 58 -1.40 -0.74 -9.02
CA ASN A 58 -1.41 -0.48 -10.46
C ASN A 58 -1.97 0.91 -10.85
N GLN A 59 -2.72 1.56 -9.97
CA GLN A 59 -3.18 2.95 -10.13
C GLN A 59 -2.14 3.99 -9.68
N GLY A 60 -0.98 3.54 -9.23
CA GLY A 60 0.09 4.36 -8.65
C GLY A 60 -0.07 4.59 -7.15
N HIS A 61 1.07 4.85 -6.50
CA HIS A 61 1.11 5.16 -5.07
C HIS A 61 0.33 6.43 -4.76
N CYS A 62 -0.43 6.41 -3.66
CA CYS A 62 -1.18 7.55 -3.13
C CYS A 62 -2.11 8.21 -4.16
N HIS A 63 -2.77 7.41 -4.99
CA HIS A 63 -3.70 7.95 -6.00
C HIS A 63 -4.80 8.78 -5.31
N PRO A 64 -4.99 10.06 -5.67
CA PRO A 64 -5.80 11.00 -4.88
C PRO A 64 -7.26 10.58 -4.74
N LYS A 65 -7.88 10.00 -5.76
CA LYS A 65 -9.27 9.51 -5.70
C LYS A 65 -9.40 8.34 -4.71
N ILE A 66 -8.42 7.42 -4.69
CA ILE A 66 -8.43 6.25 -3.80
C ILE A 66 -8.21 6.71 -2.36
N ILE A 67 -7.23 7.58 -2.12
CA ILE A 67 -6.95 8.14 -0.79
C ILE A 67 -8.16 8.92 -0.26
N ASN A 68 -8.79 9.75 -1.08
CA ASN A 68 -9.99 10.49 -0.66
C ASN A 68 -11.17 9.57 -0.34
N ALA A 69 -11.40 8.52 -1.12
CA ALA A 69 -12.44 7.52 -0.82
C ALA A 69 -12.18 6.84 0.52
N LEU A 70 -10.93 6.41 0.78
CA LEU A 70 -10.52 5.82 2.06
C LEU A 70 -10.74 6.79 3.24
N LEU A 71 -10.27 8.03 3.11
CA LEU A 71 -10.40 9.06 4.16
C LEU A 71 -11.87 9.37 4.47
N ASN A 72 -12.72 9.47 3.45
CA ASN A 72 -14.13 9.73 3.65
C ASN A 72 -14.85 8.55 4.32
N GLN A 73 -14.62 7.34 3.82
CA GLN A 73 -15.26 6.15 4.37
C GLN A 73 -14.80 5.87 5.82
N SER A 74 -13.52 6.04 6.13
CA SER A 74 -12.97 5.77 7.47
C SER A 74 -13.51 6.68 8.57
N LYS A 75 -14.02 7.87 8.22
CA LYS A 75 -14.69 8.78 9.16
C LYS A 75 -16.11 8.33 9.50
N SER A 76 -16.70 7.45 8.71
CA SER A 76 -18.08 6.98 8.86
C SER A 76 -18.13 5.55 9.42
N LEU A 77 -17.42 4.64 8.77
CA LEU A 77 -17.34 3.24 9.16
C LEU A 77 -16.06 2.62 8.59
N THR A 78 -15.22 2.06 9.46
CA THR A 78 -13.95 1.42 9.05
C THR A 78 -14.13 -0.06 8.75
N LEU A 79 -14.78 -0.79 9.64
CA LEU A 79 -14.98 -2.23 9.53
C LEU A 79 -16.24 -2.66 10.30
N THR A 80 -16.97 -3.62 9.76
CA THR A 80 -18.03 -4.33 10.47
C THR A 80 -17.90 -5.83 10.24
N SER A 81 -18.37 -6.62 11.22
CA SER A 81 -18.49 -8.08 11.05
C SER A 81 -19.47 -8.42 9.94
N ARG A 82 -19.24 -9.52 9.24
CA ARG A 82 -20.21 -10.09 8.27
C ARG A 82 -21.51 -10.59 8.92
N ALA A 83 -21.61 -10.54 10.25
CA ALA A 83 -22.88 -10.73 10.95
C ALA A 83 -23.89 -9.60 10.69
N PHE A 84 -23.43 -8.47 10.15
CA PHE A 84 -24.27 -7.33 9.80
C PHE A 84 -24.17 -7.00 8.31
N TYR A 85 -25.23 -6.47 7.76
CA TYR A 85 -25.19 -5.78 6.49
C TYR A 85 -24.58 -4.39 6.65
N ASN A 86 -24.00 -3.88 5.56
CA ASN A 86 -23.60 -2.47 5.48
C ASN A 86 -24.08 -1.88 4.15
N ASN A 87 -24.06 -0.57 4.05
CA ASN A 87 -24.59 0.16 2.90
C ASN A 87 -23.67 0.25 1.69
N ILE A 88 -22.46 -0.32 1.76
CA ILE A 88 -21.45 -0.22 0.68
C ILE A 88 -21.33 -1.52 -0.10
N LEU A 89 -21.32 -2.66 0.61
CA LEU A 89 -20.98 -3.95 0.00
C LEU A 89 -21.96 -4.34 -1.11
N GLY A 90 -23.27 -4.26 -0.88
CA GLY A 90 -24.25 -4.61 -1.92
C GLY A 90 -24.18 -3.70 -3.15
N VAL A 91 -23.89 -2.42 -2.96
CA VAL A 91 -23.68 -1.47 -4.07
C VAL A 91 -22.44 -1.85 -4.89
N TYR A 92 -21.37 -2.26 -4.21
CA TYR A 92 -20.17 -2.75 -4.88
C TYR A 92 -20.42 -4.06 -5.64
N GLU A 93 -21.11 -5.02 -5.02
CA GLU A 93 -21.46 -6.30 -5.62
C GLU A 93 -22.32 -6.10 -6.89
N GLU A 94 -23.34 -5.24 -6.84
CA GLU A 94 -24.15 -4.87 -8.01
C GLU A 94 -23.28 -4.26 -9.11
N TYR A 95 -22.42 -3.31 -8.78
CA TYR A 95 -21.54 -2.67 -9.77
C TYR A 95 -20.62 -3.68 -10.46
N ILE A 96 -19.99 -4.57 -9.70
CA ILE A 96 -19.02 -5.54 -10.25
C ILE A 96 -19.73 -6.62 -11.09
N THR A 97 -20.86 -7.14 -10.62
CA THR A 97 -21.64 -8.12 -11.40
C THR A 97 -22.10 -7.56 -12.74
N ASN A 98 -22.61 -6.33 -12.75
CA ASN A 98 -23.00 -5.66 -13.98
C ASN A 98 -21.81 -5.38 -14.90
N LEU A 99 -20.67 -4.96 -14.35
CA LEU A 99 -19.45 -4.66 -15.12
C LEU A 99 -18.90 -5.88 -15.86
N PHE A 100 -18.89 -7.03 -15.21
CA PHE A 100 -18.31 -8.27 -15.75
C PHE A 100 -19.33 -9.24 -16.32
N GLY A 101 -20.62 -9.00 -16.15
CA GLY A 101 -21.68 -9.87 -16.66
C GLY A 101 -21.80 -11.19 -15.89
N TYR A 102 -21.49 -11.20 -14.59
CA TYR A 102 -21.67 -12.36 -13.72
C TYR A 102 -22.94 -12.22 -12.87
N ASP A 103 -23.47 -13.37 -12.43
CA ASP A 103 -24.68 -13.38 -11.58
C ASP A 103 -24.38 -12.98 -10.13
N LYS A 104 -23.16 -13.29 -9.65
CA LYS A 104 -22.73 -13.03 -8.27
C LYS A 104 -21.22 -12.82 -8.17
N VAL A 105 -20.77 -12.17 -7.13
CA VAL A 105 -19.35 -12.02 -6.71
C VAL A 105 -19.16 -12.55 -5.29
#